data_e92140eec023e4a36d5db0447a10e889
#
_entry.id   e92140eec023e4a36d5db0447a10e889
#
_cell.length_a   1.000
_cell.length_b   1.000
_cell.length_c   1.000
_cell.angle_alpha   90.00
_cell.angle_beta   90.00
_cell.angle_gamma   90.00
#
_symmetry.space_group_name_H-M   'P 1'
#
loop_
_entity.id
_entity.type
_entity.pdbx_description
1 polymer ?
#
loop_
_entity_poly.entity_id
_entity_poly.type
_entity_poly.pdbx_seq_one_letter_code
_entity_poly.pdbx_strand_id
1 'polypeptide(L)'
;MEIKGLPVRRVLVAPAADIVKEYYLSVVLDRASKRLMFIGSAEGGVEIEQVAAETPDRIVYEHADPLLGLPDYAARELAFKIGFGGHWKAGAAIAKGLLRTMLAYDADLVEINPLAVTREHNADGTPVERLVCLDAKITLDDSALARHPELEALRDLDAEDPSDIEARRYDLTFIKLDGDIGCMVNGAGLAMTTMDLVKRAGGEPANFLDIGGGAKADRVAAAMRLILGDPNVKAILVNIFGGITRGDEVARGLIDARAQQARSVPMVVRIVGTNADEAAELLQAASFVTAKTLDDAAAKAVAAARGAAA
;
A
#
# COMPACT_ATOMS: atom_id res chain seq x y z
N MET A 1 15.29 18.47 11.70
CA MET A 1 15.55 17.04 12.00
C MET A 1 14.87 16.24 10.91
N GLU A 2 15.53 15.24 10.37
CA GLU A 2 14.99 14.33 9.36
C GLU A 2 15.08 12.89 9.87
N ILE A 3 14.09 12.09 9.57
CA ILE A 3 14.07 10.64 9.84
C ILE A 3 13.69 9.93 8.54
N LYS A 4 14.57 9.02 8.07
CA LYS A 4 14.39 8.28 6.79
C LYS A 4 14.08 9.21 5.59
N GLY A 5 14.73 10.39 5.55
CA GLY A 5 14.54 11.38 4.48
C GLY A 5 13.31 12.27 4.60
N LEU A 6 12.48 12.09 5.62
CA LEU A 6 11.30 12.91 5.87
C LEU A 6 11.57 13.99 6.92
N PRO A 7 11.16 15.26 6.69
CA PRO A 7 11.30 16.33 7.67
C PRO A 7 10.36 16.11 8.86
N VAL A 8 10.91 16.09 10.08
CA VAL A 8 10.11 15.97 11.31
C VAL A 8 9.53 17.32 11.66
N ARG A 9 8.22 17.46 11.59
CA ARG A 9 7.49 18.72 11.90
C ARG A 9 6.88 18.74 13.29
N ARG A 10 6.54 17.57 13.85
CA ARG A 10 5.95 17.43 15.19
C ARG A 10 6.65 16.33 15.94
N VAL A 11 6.75 16.46 17.23
CA VAL A 11 7.27 15.45 18.15
C VAL A 11 6.31 15.30 19.31
N LEU A 12 6.13 14.07 19.77
CA LEU A 12 5.45 13.78 21.02
C LEU A 12 6.48 13.89 22.15
N VAL A 13 6.16 14.67 23.17
CA VAL A 13 6.98 14.80 24.38
C VAL A 13 6.24 14.12 25.52
N ALA A 14 6.85 13.12 26.13
CA ALA A 14 6.31 12.39 27.27
C ALA A 14 7.34 12.34 28.40
N PRO A 15 6.93 12.19 29.66
CA PRO A 15 7.85 11.90 30.75
C PRO A 15 8.64 10.62 30.48
N ALA A 16 9.93 10.60 30.84
CA ALA A 16 10.73 9.38 30.75
C ALA A 16 10.18 8.31 31.68
N ALA A 17 9.97 7.12 31.13
CA ALA A 17 9.50 5.97 31.89
C ALA A 17 10.69 5.21 32.52
N ASP A 18 10.57 4.77 33.77
CA ASP A 18 11.52 3.83 34.40
C ASP A 18 11.18 2.43 33.91
N ILE A 19 11.82 2.01 32.80
CA ILE A 19 11.56 0.75 32.11
C ILE A 19 12.29 -0.39 32.82
N VAL A 20 11.55 -1.38 33.27
CA VAL A 20 12.06 -2.61 33.89
C VAL A 20 12.28 -3.70 32.85
N LYS A 21 11.34 -3.84 31.92
CA LYS A 21 11.40 -4.83 30.83
C LYS A 21 10.54 -4.41 29.65
N GLU A 22 11.01 -4.70 28.45
CA GLU A 22 10.31 -4.42 27.20
C GLU A 22 9.84 -5.71 26.53
N TYR A 23 8.73 -5.61 25.82
CA TYR A 23 8.09 -6.67 25.07
C TYR A 23 7.60 -6.13 23.74
N TYR A 24 7.38 -7.04 22.81
CA TYR A 24 6.69 -6.78 21.54
C TYR A 24 5.31 -7.44 21.54
N LEU A 25 4.30 -6.76 21.03
CA LEU A 25 2.99 -7.34 20.79
C LEU A 25 2.30 -6.64 19.60
N SER A 26 1.90 -7.43 18.62
CA SER A 26 1.12 -6.92 17.48
C SER A 26 -0.02 -7.87 17.09
N VAL A 27 -0.92 -7.40 16.26
CA VAL A 27 -1.91 -8.19 15.54
C VAL A 27 -1.90 -7.80 14.07
N VAL A 28 -1.89 -8.80 13.18
CA VAL A 28 -1.84 -8.66 11.71
C VAL A 28 -2.80 -9.64 11.04
N LEU A 29 -3.10 -9.42 9.76
CA LEU A 29 -3.81 -10.41 8.95
C LEU A 29 -2.81 -11.44 8.40
N ASP A 30 -2.92 -12.69 8.86
CA ASP A 30 -2.26 -13.83 8.21
C ASP A 30 -3.08 -14.28 6.99
N ARG A 31 -2.61 -13.91 5.82
CA ARG A 31 -3.27 -14.21 4.54
C ARG A 31 -3.26 -15.70 4.20
N ALA A 32 -2.29 -16.45 4.70
CA ALA A 32 -2.18 -17.89 4.45
C ALA A 32 -3.27 -18.67 5.20
N SER A 33 -3.43 -18.40 6.50
CA SER A 33 -4.48 -19.02 7.33
C SER A 33 -5.83 -18.31 7.22
N LYS A 34 -5.89 -17.10 6.62
CA LYS A 34 -7.07 -16.23 6.53
C LYS A 34 -7.64 -15.86 7.90
N ARG A 35 -6.75 -15.62 8.86
CA ARG A 35 -7.08 -15.27 10.25
C ARG A 35 -6.25 -14.08 10.72
N LEU A 36 -6.75 -13.39 11.72
CA LEU A 36 -5.92 -12.44 12.45
C LEU A 36 -4.97 -13.22 13.34
N MET A 37 -3.70 -12.81 13.33
CA MET A 37 -2.62 -13.47 14.07
C MET A 37 -1.92 -12.46 14.97
N PHE A 38 -1.82 -12.82 16.26
CA PHE A 38 -0.98 -12.11 17.19
C PHE A 38 0.48 -12.57 17.06
N ILE A 39 1.38 -11.62 17.12
CA ILE A 39 2.81 -11.85 17.18
C ILE A 39 3.31 -11.22 18.47
N GLY A 40 3.93 -12.01 19.33
CA GLY A 40 4.43 -11.54 20.61
C GLY A 40 5.87 -11.99 20.85
N SER A 41 6.66 -11.18 21.58
CA SER A 41 8.02 -11.53 21.98
C SER A 41 8.37 -10.90 23.33
N ALA A 42 9.23 -11.59 24.08
CA ALA A 42 9.88 -11.02 25.27
C ALA A 42 11.04 -10.06 24.92
N GLU A 43 11.33 -9.91 23.64
CA GLU A 43 12.32 -9.00 23.07
C GLU A 43 11.56 -7.78 22.49
N GLY A 44 11.49 -6.69 23.23
CA GLY A 44 10.86 -5.43 22.83
C GLY A 44 11.87 -4.33 22.55
N GLY A 45 11.41 -3.21 21.97
CA GLY A 45 12.29 -2.07 21.65
C GLY A 45 13.28 -2.33 20.51
N VAL A 46 13.09 -3.42 19.75
CA VAL A 46 13.92 -3.83 18.61
C VAL A 46 13.04 -4.17 17.42
N GLU A 47 13.64 -4.23 16.22
CA GLU A 47 12.93 -4.64 15.00
C GLU A 47 12.58 -6.13 15.08
N ILE A 48 11.29 -6.45 15.05
CA ILE A 48 10.80 -7.84 15.20
C ILE A 48 11.25 -8.75 14.07
N GLU A 49 11.49 -8.21 12.89
CA GLU A 49 12.00 -8.93 11.73
C GLU A 49 13.43 -9.46 11.98
N GLN A 50 14.24 -8.71 12.70
CA GLN A 50 15.56 -9.17 13.13
C GLN A 50 15.46 -10.32 14.13
N VAL A 51 14.56 -10.22 15.11
CA VAL A 51 14.31 -11.30 16.07
C VAL A 51 13.82 -12.55 15.33
N ALA A 52 12.94 -12.40 14.33
CA ALA A 52 12.45 -13.50 13.51
C ALA A 52 13.55 -14.21 12.71
N ALA A 53 14.54 -13.46 12.24
CA ALA A 53 15.66 -14.00 11.46
C ALA A 53 16.71 -14.68 12.35
N GLU A 54 17.05 -14.07 13.49
CA GLU A 54 18.15 -14.51 14.36
C GLU A 54 17.71 -15.53 15.43
N THR A 55 16.52 -15.32 16.00
CA THR A 55 16.00 -16.11 17.12
C THR A 55 14.50 -16.41 16.99
N PRO A 56 14.06 -17.13 15.94
CA PRO A 56 12.64 -17.39 15.65
C PRO A 56 11.88 -18.04 16.81
N ASP A 57 12.55 -18.83 17.63
CA ASP A 57 11.96 -19.48 18.82
C ASP A 57 11.54 -18.49 19.92
N ARG A 58 11.97 -17.22 19.83
CA ARG A 58 11.57 -16.16 20.75
C ARG A 58 10.26 -15.48 20.36
N ILE A 59 9.70 -15.84 19.20
CA ILE A 59 8.44 -15.29 18.71
C ILE A 59 7.31 -16.25 19.00
N VAL A 60 6.26 -15.72 19.61
CA VAL A 60 5.02 -16.42 19.91
C VAL A 60 3.97 -16.01 18.90
N TYR A 61 3.31 -16.98 18.30
CA TYR A 61 2.18 -16.79 17.40
C TYR A 61 0.90 -17.33 18.02
N GLU A 62 -0.19 -16.57 17.91
CA GLU A 62 -1.52 -17.01 18.34
C GLU A 62 -2.58 -16.48 17.36
N HIS A 63 -3.42 -17.35 16.82
CA HIS A 63 -4.47 -16.95 15.88
C HIS A 63 -5.77 -16.62 16.61
N ALA A 64 -6.39 -15.52 16.24
CA ALA A 64 -7.75 -15.23 16.64
C ALA A 64 -8.75 -16.10 15.88
N ASP A 65 -9.78 -16.56 16.56
CA ASP A 65 -10.91 -17.23 15.91
C ASP A 65 -11.73 -16.20 15.11
N PRO A 66 -12.09 -16.47 13.84
CA PRO A 66 -12.82 -15.50 13.03
C PRO A 66 -14.21 -15.09 13.59
N LEU A 67 -14.83 -15.95 14.38
CA LEU A 67 -16.16 -15.71 14.97
C LEU A 67 -16.07 -15.28 16.43
N LEU A 68 -15.20 -15.91 17.22
CA LEU A 68 -15.07 -15.69 18.66
C LEU A 68 -14.03 -14.62 19.02
N GLY A 69 -13.19 -14.23 18.05
CA GLY A 69 -12.07 -13.33 18.28
C GLY A 69 -10.96 -14.00 19.09
N LEU A 70 -10.49 -13.32 20.14
CA LEU A 70 -9.49 -13.83 21.08
C LEU A 70 -10.19 -14.17 22.43
N PRO A 71 -10.57 -15.45 22.67
CA PRO A 71 -11.22 -15.86 23.90
C PRO A 71 -10.29 -15.67 25.11
N ASP A 72 -10.87 -15.57 26.32
CA ASP A 72 -10.09 -15.30 27.54
C ASP A 72 -9.01 -16.34 27.82
N TYR A 73 -9.23 -17.60 27.48
CA TYR A 73 -8.22 -18.64 27.65
C TYR A 73 -7.04 -18.45 26.70
N ALA A 74 -7.31 -18.11 25.42
CA ALA A 74 -6.27 -17.87 24.42
C ALA A 74 -5.49 -16.59 24.74
N ALA A 75 -6.16 -15.52 25.15
CA ALA A 75 -5.50 -14.28 25.60
C ALA A 75 -4.57 -14.53 26.80
N ARG A 76 -4.99 -15.39 27.76
CA ARG A 76 -4.12 -15.78 28.89
C ARG A 76 -2.94 -16.63 28.43
N GLU A 77 -3.18 -17.59 27.56
CA GLU A 77 -2.13 -18.46 27.02
C GLU A 77 -1.08 -17.64 26.27
N LEU A 78 -1.50 -16.70 25.41
CA LEU A 78 -0.62 -15.76 24.73
C LEU A 78 0.22 -14.96 25.74
N ALA A 79 -0.41 -14.41 26.80
CA ALA A 79 0.27 -13.64 27.82
C ALA A 79 1.31 -14.45 28.59
N PHE A 80 1.05 -15.73 28.85
CA PHE A 80 2.02 -16.64 29.50
C PHE A 80 3.15 -17.01 28.54
N LYS A 81 2.87 -17.30 27.27
CA LYS A 81 3.88 -17.65 26.27
C LYS A 81 4.86 -16.49 26.03
N ILE A 82 4.37 -15.24 25.98
CA ILE A 82 5.21 -14.04 25.85
C ILE A 82 6.05 -13.80 27.13
N GLY A 83 5.58 -14.29 28.29
CA GLY A 83 6.32 -14.19 29.55
C GLY A 83 6.06 -12.91 30.33
N PHE A 84 4.83 -12.36 30.31
CA PHE A 84 4.47 -11.16 31.09
C PHE A 84 4.49 -11.37 32.61
N GLY A 85 4.73 -12.61 33.10
CA GLY A 85 4.85 -12.89 34.53
C GLY A 85 3.61 -12.47 35.32
N GLY A 86 3.80 -11.70 36.37
CA GLY A 86 2.72 -11.17 37.21
C GLY A 86 1.74 -10.22 36.48
N HIS A 87 2.14 -9.70 35.32
CA HIS A 87 1.36 -8.76 34.52
C HIS A 87 0.46 -9.45 33.47
N TRP A 88 0.33 -10.78 33.48
CA TRP A 88 -0.40 -11.55 32.48
C TRP A 88 -1.85 -11.06 32.26
N LYS A 89 -2.55 -10.60 33.34
CA LYS A 89 -3.92 -10.07 33.22
C LYS A 89 -3.97 -8.80 32.38
N ALA A 90 -3.01 -7.90 32.61
CA ALA A 90 -2.88 -6.68 31.82
C ALA A 90 -2.50 -7.01 30.37
N GLY A 91 -1.54 -7.93 30.17
CA GLY A 91 -1.14 -8.38 28.83
C GLY A 91 -2.30 -8.99 28.03
N ALA A 92 -3.10 -9.86 28.65
CA ALA A 92 -4.28 -10.44 28.03
C ALA A 92 -5.34 -9.37 27.69
N ALA A 93 -5.54 -8.37 28.56
CA ALA A 93 -6.45 -7.27 28.30
C ALA A 93 -5.97 -6.38 27.15
N ILE A 94 -4.67 -6.11 27.06
CA ILE A 94 -4.04 -5.35 25.97
C ILE A 94 -4.19 -6.11 24.65
N ALA A 95 -3.90 -7.42 24.62
CA ALA A 95 -4.10 -8.24 23.40
C ALA A 95 -5.54 -8.16 22.87
N LYS A 96 -6.52 -8.28 23.75
CA LYS A 96 -7.95 -8.08 23.39
C LYS A 96 -8.25 -6.64 22.94
N GLY A 97 -7.54 -5.66 23.50
CA GLY A 97 -7.59 -4.25 23.06
C GLY A 97 -7.09 -4.08 21.64
N LEU A 98 -5.95 -4.65 21.30
CA LEU A 98 -5.38 -4.63 19.94
C LEU A 98 -6.36 -5.21 18.91
N LEU A 99 -6.96 -6.38 19.21
CA LEU A 99 -7.94 -6.97 18.32
C LEU A 99 -9.16 -6.06 18.10
N ARG A 100 -9.67 -5.45 19.18
CA ARG A 100 -10.80 -4.50 19.07
C ARG A 100 -10.43 -3.28 18.23
N THR A 101 -9.23 -2.73 18.41
CA THR A 101 -8.73 -1.61 17.61
C THR A 101 -8.65 -2.00 16.14
N MET A 102 -8.05 -3.15 15.83
CA MET A 102 -7.93 -3.65 14.46
C MET A 102 -9.29 -3.79 13.77
N LEU A 103 -10.26 -4.40 14.44
CA LEU A 103 -11.59 -4.61 13.90
C LEU A 103 -12.45 -3.33 13.84
N ALA A 104 -12.26 -2.41 14.80
CA ALA A 104 -13.05 -1.18 14.88
C ALA A 104 -12.63 -0.14 13.82
N TYR A 105 -11.36 -0.14 13.42
CA TYR A 105 -10.78 0.87 12.53
C TYR A 105 -10.30 0.30 11.20
N ASP A 106 -10.63 -0.96 10.90
CA ASP A 106 -10.20 -1.64 9.68
C ASP A 106 -8.67 -1.52 9.47
N ALA A 107 -7.91 -1.82 10.53
CA ALA A 107 -6.46 -1.76 10.46
C ALA A 107 -5.85 -3.03 9.85
N ASP A 108 -4.76 -2.89 9.13
CA ASP A 108 -3.94 -3.99 8.61
C ASP A 108 -2.89 -4.47 9.62
N LEU A 109 -2.45 -3.55 10.47
CA LEU A 109 -1.50 -3.78 11.55
C LEU A 109 -1.88 -2.93 12.76
N VAL A 110 -1.85 -3.53 13.94
CA VAL A 110 -1.83 -2.81 15.23
C VAL A 110 -0.68 -3.37 16.06
N GLU A 111 0.32 -2.55 16.34
CA GLU A 111 1.57 -2.92 16.96
C GLU A 111 1.86 -2.04 18.18
N ILE A 112 2.40 -2.65 19.23
CA ILE A 112 2.97 -1.95 20.38
C ILE A 112 4.43 -2.38 20.51
N ASN A 113 5.35 -1.44 20.34
CA ASN A 113 6.79 -1.67 20.41
C ASN A 113 7.53 -0.42 20.91
N PRO A 114 7.90 -0.34 22.20
CA PRO A 114 7.76 -1.40 23.19
C PRO A 114 6.44 -1.39 23.97
N LEU A 115 5.98 -2.58 24.33
CA LEU A 115 5.07 -2.80 25.45
C LEU A 115 5.93 -3.04 26.68
N ALA A 116 5.92 -2.13 27.66
CA ALA A 116 6.92 -2.13 28.72
C ALA A 116 6.31 -2.33 30.11
N VAL A 117 7.03 -3.07 30.96
CA VAL A 117 6.83 -2.99 32.41
C VAL A 117 7.60 -1.77 32.90
N THR A 118 6.88 -0.81 33.45
CA THR A 118 7.46 0.41 34.02
C THR A 118 7.29 0.43 35.53
N ARG A 119 8.25 1.04 36.23
CA ARG A 119 8.18 1.26 37.67
C ARG A 119 7.72 2.67 37.94
N GLU A 120 6.68 2.78 38.72
CA GLU A 120 6.13 4.04 39.24
C GLU A 120 6.15 4.02 40.77
N HIS A 121 5.96 5.17 41.39
CA HIS A 121 5.80 5.27 42.82
C HIS A 121 4.41 5.81 43.17
N ASN A 122 3.72 5.13 44.06
CA ASN A 122 2.47 5.62 44.62
C ASN A 122 2.69 6.90 45.44
N ALA A 123 1.61 7.55 45.86
CA ALA A 123 1.66 8.76 46.68
C ALA A 123 2.36 8.55 48.03
N ASP A 124 2.41 7.31 48.53
CA ASP A 124 3.12 6.90 49.77
C ASP A 124 4.58 6.50 49.52
N GLY A 125 5.08 6.62 48.29
CA GLY A 125 6.44 6.23 47.90
C GLY A 125 6.63 4.74 47.59
N THR A 126 5.59 3.93 47.69
CA THR A 126 5.68 2.48 47.39
C THR A 126 5.87 2.25 45.90
N PRO A 127 6.89 1.46 45.46
CA PRO A 127 7.06 1.14 44.04
C PRO A 127 5.94 0.23 43.53
N VAL A 128 5.41 0.56 42.35
CA VAL A 128 4.40 -0.25 41.67
C VAL A 128 4.86 -0.46 40.24
N GLU A 129 4.82 -1.70 39.79
CA GLU A 129 5.11 -2.04 38.38
C GLU A 129 3.81 -2.17 37.59
N ARG A 130 3.79 -1.59 36.38
CA ARG A 130 2.65 -1.63 35.46
C ARG A 130 3.10 -1.98 34.06
N LEU A 131 2.25 -2.72 33.34
CA LEU A 131 2.43 -2.97 31.91
C LEU A 131 1.79 -1.81 31.15
N VAL A 132 2.60 -1.07 30.39
CA VAL A 132 2.23 0.19 29.70
C VAL A 132 2.63 0.14 28.23
N CYS A 133 1.75 0.62 27.34
CA CYS A 133 2.05 0.83 25.93
C CYS A 133 2.84 2.14 25.82
N LEU A 134 4.12 2.09 25.51
CA LEU A 134 4.96 3.28 25.40
C LEU A 134 4.92 3.87 24.00
N ASP A 135 4.88 3.02 22.99
CA ASP A 135 4.70 3.43 21.59
C ASP A 135 3.77 2.45 20.87
N ALA A 136 3.09 2.94 19.84
CA ALA A 136 2.20 2.14 19.03
C ALA A 136 2.24 2.58 17.57
N LYS A 137 2.14 1.59 16.67
CA LYS A 137 2.01 1.79 15.24
C LYS A 137 0.71 1.17 14.76
N ILE A 138 -0.10 1.93 14.06
CA ILE A 138 -1.35 1.46 13.47
C ILE A 138 -1.29 1.75 11.97
N THR A 139 -1.39 0.70 11.15
CA THR A 139 -1.55 0.83 9.70
C THR A 139 -3.01 0.57 9.36
N LEU A 140 -3.64 1.51 8.71
CA LEU A 140 -5.04 1.46 8.31
C LEU A 140 -5.17 0.92 6.89
N ASP A 141 -6.27 0.24 6.59
CA ASP A 141 -6.62 -0.12 5.21
C ASP A 141 -7.16 1.14 4.49
N ASP A 142 -6.39 1.65 3.53
CA ASP A 142 -6.79 2.80 2.71
C ASP A 142 -8.14 2.60 2.01
N SER A 143 -8.48 1.36 1.64
CA SER A 143 -9.76 1.03 1.01
C SER A 143 -10.95 1.14 1.98
N ALA A 144 -10.69 1.13 3.28
CA ALA A 144 -11.70 1.26 4.32
C ALA A 144 -11.90 2.69 4.82
N LEU A 145 -11.02 3.63 4.50
CA LEU A 145 -11.05 5.01 5.02
C LEU A 145 -12.36 5.74 4.72
N ALA A 146 -13.08 5.39 3.64
CA ALA A 146 -14.41 5.94 3.37
C ALA A 146 -15.44 5.66 4.49
N ARG A 147 -15.21 4.63 5.33
CA ARG A 147 -16.01 4.33 6.52
C ARG A 147 -15.55 5.08 7.78
N HIS A 148 -14.37 5.67 7.72
CA HIS A 148 -13.67 6.32 8.84
C HIS A 148 -13.19 7.74 8.46
N PRO A 149 -14.12 8.68 8.18
CA PRO A 149 -13.75 10.03 7.74
C PRO A 149 -12.93 10.80 8.79
N GLU A 150 -13.04 10.45 10.06
CA GLU A 150 -12.23 11.00 11.14
C GLU A 150 -10.75 10.57 11.04
N LEU A 151 -10.46 9.41 10.48
CA LEU A 151 -9.10 8.93 10.26
C LEU A 151 -8.51 9.54 8.99
N GLU A 152 -9.29 9.71 7.94
CA GLU A 152 -8.87 10.44 6.73
C GLU A 152 -8.41 11.87 7.07
N ALA A 153 -9.06 12.52 8.03
CA ALA A 153 -8.69 13.88 8.49
C ALA A 153 -7.33 13.93 9.22
N LEU A 154 -6.78 12.80 9.67
CA LEU A 154 -5.46 12.72 10.31
C LEU A 154 -4.30 12.58 9.33
N ARG A 155 -4.59 12.50 8.03
CA ARG A 155 -3.60 12.29 6.98
C ARG A 155 -2.60 13.43 6.93
N ASP A 156 -1.31 13.11 6.91
CA ASP A 156 -0.22 14.08 6.75
C ASP A 156 0.23 14.11 5.28
N LEU A 157 -0.44 14.94 4.48
CA LEU A 157 -0.16 15.08 3.04
C LEU A 157 1.27 15.53 2.74
N ASP A 158 1.95 16.19 3.69
CA ASP A 158 3.33 16.62 3.51
C ASP A 158 4.35 15.47 3.64
N ALA A 159 3.93 14.34 4.22
CA ALA A 159 4.73 13.14 4.36
C ALA A 159 4.46 12.09 3.24
N GLU A 160 3.42 12.31 2.43
CA GLU A 160 3.05 11.41 1.35
C GLU A 160 3.77 11.76 0.03
N ASP A 161 3.93 10.76 -0.84
CA ASP A 161 4.43 11.02 -2.20
C ASP A 161 3.40 11.85 -2.99
N PRO A 162 3.82 12.94 -3.66
CA PRO A 162 2.92 13.76 -4.47
C PRO A 162 2.17 12.98 -5.55
N SER A 163 2.76 11.90 -6.08
CA SER A 163 2.10 11.05 -7.07
C SER A 163 0.94 10.24 -6.48
N ASP A 164 1.04 9.81 -5.21
CA ASP A 164 -0.03 9.10 -4.51
C ASP A 164 -1.20 10.05 -4.21
N ILE A 165 -0.90 11.29 -3.82
CA ILE A 165 -1.90 12.34 -3.59
C ILE A 165 -2.65 12.65 -4.90
N GLU A 166 -1.92 12.83 -6.01
CA GLU A 166 -2.50 13.10 -7.33
C GLU A 166 -3.35 11.90 -7.80
N ALA A 167 -2.85 10.67 -7.68
CA ALA A 167 -3.56 9.46 -8.07
C ALA A 167 -4.92 9.37 -7.34
N ARG A 168 -4.91 9.57 -6.03
CA ARG A 168 -6.10 9.50 -5.19
C ARG A 168 -7.13 10.57 -5.54
N ARG A 169 -6.69 11.79 -5.87
CA ARG A 169 -7.58 12.89 -6.29
C ARG A 169 -8.44 12.54 -7.51
N TYR A 170 -7.91 11.67 -8.39
CA TYR A 170 -8.59 11.23 -9.60
C TYR A 170 -9.10 9.79 -9.51
N ASP A 171 -9.12 9.20 -8.29
CA ASP A 171 -9.57 7.82 -8.07
C ASP A 171 -8.82 6.83 -8.98
N LEU A 172 -7.50 6.99 -9.07
CA LEU A 172 -6.57 6.14 -9.80
C LEU A 172 -5.83 5.24 -8.81
N THR A 173 -5.63 3.97 -9.20
CA THR A 173 -4.69 3.11 -8.49
C THR A 173 -3.34 3.21 -9.19
N PHE A 174 -2.37 3.82 -8.54
CA PHE A 174 -1.02 4.03 -9.07
C PHE A 174 0.03 3.49 -8.10
N ILE A 175 0.99 2.72 -8.62
CA ILE A 175 2.16 2.25 -7.86
C ILE A 175 3.38 2.46 -8.76
N LYS A 176 4.33 3.25 -8.30
CA LYS A 176 5.61 3.47 -8.99
C LYS A 176 6.50 2.23 -8.90
N LEU A 177 7.15 1.89 -10.01
CA LEU A 177 8.13 0.82 -10.13
C LEU A 177 9.43 1.36 -10.77
N ASP A 178 10.47 0.55 -10.85
CA ASP A 178 11.82 0.98 -11.28
C ASP A 178 12.06 0.83 -12.80
N GLY A 179 11.04 0.57 -13.60
CA GLY A 179 11.17 0.34 -15.04
C GLY A 179 11.22 1.59 -15.90
N ASP A 180 11.15 1.39 -17.21
CA ASP A 180 11.19 2.44 -18.22
C ASP A 180 9.99 2.45 -19.19
N ILE A 181 9.04 1.52 -19.00
CA ILE A 181 7.80 1.45 -19.78
C ILE A 181 6.61 1.79 -18.89
N GLY A 182 6.04 2.97 -19.11
CA GLY A 182 4.82 3.39 -18.44
C GLY A 182 3.64 2.54 -18.90
N CYS A 183 2.82 2.05 -17.97
CA CYS A 183 1.65 1.22 -18.25
C CYS A 183 0.37 1.93 -17.80
N MET A 184 -0.63 2.01 -18.69
CA MET A 184 -1.98 2.51 -18.40
C MET A 184 -3.01 1.48 -18.83
N VAL A 185 -3.82 1.01 -17.90
CA VAL A 185 -4.86 0.01 -18.17
C VAL A 185 -6.16 0.33 -17.45
N ASN A 186 -7.23 -0.39 -17.78
CA ASN A 186 -8.47 -0.40 -17.00
C ASN A 186 -8.71 -1.82 -16.43
N GLY A 187 -8.50 -1.93 -15.13
CA GLY A 187 -8.66 -3.17 -14.37
C GLY A 187 -7.35 -3.81 -13.92
N ALA A 188 -7.26 -4.11 -12.64
CA ALA A 188 -6.04 -4.59 -11.98
C ALA A 188 -5.49 -5.90 -12.59
N GLY A 189 -6.36 -6.84 -12.96
CA GLY A 189 -5.96 -8.10 -13.62
C GLY A 189 -5.30 -7.86 -14.99
N LEU A 190 -5.85 -6.92 -15.78
CA LEU A 190 -5.28 -6.50 -17.05
C LEU A 190 -3.94 -5.79 -16.85
N ALA A 191 -3.79 -5.01 -15.77
CA ALA A 191 -2.55 -4.35 -15.42
C ALA A 191 -1.43 -5.36 -15.16
N MET A 192 -1.67 -6.35 -14.31
CA MET A 192 -0.70 -7.41 -14.01
C MET A 192 -0.30 -8.16 -15.28
N THR A 193 -1.28 -8.60 -16.08
CA THR A 193 -1.01 -9.30 -17.35
C THR A 193 -0.21 -8.42 -18.31
N THR A 194 -0.52 -7.11 -18.40
CA THR A 194 0.20 -6.18 -19.28
C THR A 194 1.66 -6.04 -18.82
N MET A 195 1.90 -5.92 -17.53
CA MET A 195 3.25 -5.83 -16.97
C MET A 195 4.06 -7.12 -17.21
N ASP A 196 3.44 -8.30 -17.04
CA ASP A 196 4.06 -9.59 -17.35
C ASP A 196 4.47 -9.72 -18.82
N LEU A 197 3.60 -9.24 -19.73
CA LEU A 197 3.90 -9.24 -21.16
C LEU A 197 5.02 -8.27 -21.52
N VAL A 198 5.10 -7.10 -20.89
CA VAL A 198 6.21 -6.17 -21.02
C VAL A 198 7.52 -6.83 -20.59
N LYS A 199 7.53 -7.49 -19.43
CA LYS A 199 8.71 -8.25 -18.96
C LYS A 199 9.09 -9.39 -19.91
N ARG A 200 8.12 -10.16 -20.37
CA ARG A 200 8.34 -11.24 -21.35
C ARG A 200 8.91 -10.73 -22.67
N ALA A 201 8.52 -9.53 -23.11
CA ALA A 201 9.09 -8.86 -24.28
C ALA A 201 10.49 -8.26 -24.04
N GLY A 202 11.02 -8.36 -22.82
CA GLY A 202 12.33 -7.89 -22.42
C GLY A 202 12.38 -6.40 -22.00
N GLY A 203 11.24 -5.82 -21.63
CA GLY A 203 11.14 -4.48 -21.05
C GLY A 203 10.92 -4.53 -19.53
N GLU A 204 10.94 -3.37 -18.88
CA GLU A 204 10.68 -3.24 -17.45
C GLU A 204 9.53 -2.22 -17.22
N PRO A 205 8.42 -2.64 -16.54
CA PRO A 205 7.31 -1.74 -16.22
C PRO A 205 7.76 -0.65 -15.25
N ALA A 206 7.44 0.62 -15.56
CA ALA A 206 7.73 1.77 -14.71
C ALA A 206 6.67 2.01 -13.64
N ASN A 207 5.49 1.43 -13.80
CA ASN A 207 4.38 1.58 -12.87
C ASN A 207 3.31 0.51 -13.07
N PHE A 208 2.54 0.26 -12.01
CA PHE A 208 1.17 -0.24 -12.09
C PHE A 208 0.24 0.96 -12.15
N LEU A 209 -0.71 0.99 -13.09
CA LEU A 209 -1.75 2.01 -13.11
C LEU A 209 -3.06 1.46 -13.67
N ASP A 210 -4.09 1.53 -12.85
CA ASP A 210 -5.47 1.19 -13.21
C ASP A 210 -6.34 2.45 -13.19
N ILE A 211 -6.89 2.81 -14.37
CA ILE A 211 -7.80 3.96 -14.49
C ILE A 211 -9.24 3.63 -14.09
N GLY A 212 -9.52 2.38 -13.75
CA GLY A 212 -10.86 1.93 -13.37
C GLY A 212 -11.86 1.82 -14.53
N GLY A 213 -13.06 1.35 -14.18
CA GLY A 213 -14.17 1.26 -15.12
C GLY A 213 -14.81 2.63 -15.38
N GLY A 214 -15.18 2.90 -16.64
CA GLY A 214 -15.88 4.14 -17.02
C GLY A 214 -15.01 5.40 -16.95
N ALA A 215 -13.68 5.27 -17.07
CA ALA A 215 -12.76 6.39 -17.03
C ALA A 215 -13.07 7.42 -18.13
N LYS A 216 -13.11 8.69 -17.75
CA LYS A 216 -13.31 9.85 -18.62
C LYS A 216 -11.97 10.51 -18.96
N ALA A 217 -12.00 11.48 -19.87
CA ALA A 217 -10.82 12.16 -20.39
C ALA A 217 -9.94 12.82 -19.31
N ASP A 218 -10.55 13.38 -18.25
CA ASP A 218 -9.83 13.99 -17.12
C ASP A 218 -9.00 12.97 -16.33
N ARG A 219 -9.56 11.79 -16.11
CA ARG A 219 -8.87 10.67 -15.44
C ARG A 219 -7.72 10.14 -16.31
N VAL A 220 -7.92 10.02 -17.61
CA VAL A 220 -6.87 9.65 -18.58
C VAL A 220 -5.73 10.68 -18.58
N ALA A 221 -6.07 11.97 -18.57
CA ALA A 221 -5.08 13.04 -18.52
C ALA A 221 -4.27 13.03 -17.22
N ALA A 222 -4.92 12.78 -16.07
CA ALA A 222 -4.24 12.63 -14.80
C ALA A 222 -3.29 11.42 -14.78
N ALA A 223 -3.75 10.27 -15.30
CA ALA A 223 -2.93 9.06 -15.44
C ALA A 223 -1.69 9.33 -16.32
N MET A 224 -1.84 10.05 -17.42
CA MET A 224 -0.72 10.45 -18.28
C MET A 224 0.28 11.36 -17.55
N ARG A 225 -0.20 12.32 -16.75
CA ARG A 225 0.70 13.18 -15.95
C ARG A 225 1.52 12.38 -14.95
N LEU A 226 0.88 11.43 -14.25
CA LEU A 226 1.56 10.56 -13.29
C LEU A 226 2.67 9.74 -13.95
N ILE A 227 2.36 9.07 -15.08
CA ILE A 227 3.36 8.27 -15.80
C ILE A 227 4.52 9.15 -16.31
N LEU A 228 4.22 10.29 -16.92
CA LEU A 228 5.23 11.18 -17.50
C LEU A 228 6.01 12.00 -16.46
N GLY A 229 5.50 12.06 -15.23
CA GLY A 229 6.22 12.61 -14.07
C GLY A 229 7.47 11.81 -13.70
N ASP A 230 7.54 10.54 -14.08
CA ASP A 230 8.76 9.76 -13.93
C ASP A 230 9.72 10.00 -15.11
N PRO A 231 10.91 10.59 -14.87
CA PRO A 231 11.90 10.86 -15.92
C PRO A 231 12.45 9.59 -16.57
N ASN A 232 12.37 8.43 -15.90
CA ASN A 232 12.86 7.16 -16.42
C ASN A 232 11.98 6.56 -17.51
N VAL A 233 10.71 6.97 -17.60
CA VAL A 233 9.78 6.46 -18.62
C VAL A 233 10.24 6.86 -20.01
N LYS A 234 10.49 5.87 -20.88
CA LYS A 234 10.94 6.01 -22.27
C LYS A 234 9.84 5.72 -23.31
N ALA A 235 8.85 4.92 -22.95
CA ALA A 235 7.68 4.65 -23.76
C ALA A 235 6.46 4.39 -22.87
N ILE A 236 5.26 4.54 -23.44
CA ILE A 236 4.01 4.26 -22.73
C ILE A 236 3.23 3.21 -23.49
N LEU A 237 2.76 2.18 -22.76
CA LEU A 237 1.80 1.20 -23.22
C LEU A 237 0.43 1.48 -22.61
N VAL A 238 -0.53 1.82 -23.44
CA VAL A 238 -1.94 1.96 -23.08
C VAL A 238 -2.68 0.72 -23.54
N ASN A 239 -3.29 -0.03 -22.61
CA ASN A 239 -3.99 -1.26 -22.91
C ASN A 239 -5.37 -1.25 -22.27
N ILE A 240 -6.41 -1.03 -23.07
CA ILE A 240 -7.78 -0.83 -22.62
C ILE A 240 -8.67 -1.95 -23.15
N PHE A 241 -9.46 -2.52 -22.25
CA PHE A 241 -10.54 -3.42 -22.58
C PHE A 241 -11.88 -2.69 -22.34
N GLY A 242 -12.54 -2.32 -23.42
CA GLY A 242 -13.83 -1.65 -23.37
C GLY A 242 -14.94 -2.60 -22.95
N GLY A 243 -15.62 -2.20 -21.90
CA GLY A 243 -16.89 -2.72 -21.42
C GLY A 243 -17.74 -1.52 -21.04
N ILE A 244 -17.73 -1.16 -19.75
CA ILE A 244 -18.27 0.12 -19.25
C ILE A 244 -17.39 1.29 -19.74
N THR A 245 -16.07 1.09 -19.79
CA THR A 245 -15.13 2.06 -20.38
C THR A 245 -15.33 2.11 -21.89
N ARG A 246 -15.53 3.29 -22.43
CA ARG A 246 -15.68 3.52 -23.87
C ARG A 246 -14.34 3.85 -24.50
N GLY A 247 -13.97 3.13 -25.56
CA GLY A 247 -12.68 3.31 -26.23
C GLY A 247 -12.51 4.71 -26.84
N ASP A 248 -13.56 5.28 -27.42
CA ASP A 248 -13.56 6.62 -28.01
C ASP A 248 -13.28 7.72 -26.97
N GLU A 249 -13.84 7.62 -25.78
CA GLU A 249 -13.58 8.55 -24.66
C GLU A 249 -12.10 8.49 -24.22
N VAL A 250 -11.56 7.27 -24.11
CA VAL A 250 -10.14 7.10 -23.78
C VAL A 250 -9.25 7.66 -24.89
N ALA A 251 -9.57 7.38 -26.16
CA ALA A 251 -8.81 7.90 -27.30
C ALA A 251 -8.77 9.45 -27.32
N ARG A 252 -9.91 10.11 -27.10
CA ARG A 252 -9.97 11.58 -26.98
C ARG A 252 -9.12 12.07 -25.79
N GLY A 253 -9.25 11.45 -24.64
CA GLY A 253 -8.45 11.78 -23.47
C GLY A 253 -6.94 11.64 -23.69
N LEU A 254 -6.49 10.61 -24.42
CA LEU A 254 -5.09 10.41 -24.77
C LEU A 254 -4.59 11.49 -25.75
N ILE A 255 -5.40 11.87 -26.77
CA ILE A 255 -5.07 12.90 -27.72
C ILE A 255 -4.92 14.26 -27.02
N ASP A 256 -5.87 14.62 -26.18
CA ASP A 256 -5.84 15.86 -25.39
C ASP A 256 -4.67 15.90 -24.41
N ALA A 257 -4.45 14.78 -23.70
CA ALA A 257 -3.33 14.67 -22.77
C ALA A 257 -1.98 14.83 -23.49
N ARG A 258 -1.78 14.19 -24.65
CA ARG A 258 -0.55 14.31 -25.42
C ARG A 258 -0.28 15.74 -25.88
N ALA A 259 -1.31 16.46 -26.29
CA ALA A 259 -1.18 17.85 -26.72
C ALA A 259 -0.76 18.81 -25.59
N GLN A 260 -1.04 18.45 -24.34
CA GLN A 260 -0.73 19.26 -23.14
C GLN A 260 0.60 18.88 -22.46
N GLN A 261 1.28 17.83 -22.93
CA GLN A 261 2.51 17.36 -22.29
C GLN A 261 3.74 18.12 -22.79
N ALA A 262 4.58 18.56 -21.85
CA ALA A 262 5.87 19.17 -22.16
C ALA A 262 6.91 18.16 -22.67
N ARG A 263 6.74 16.88 -22.31
CA ARG A 263 7.64 15.77 -22.66
C ARG A 263 6.92 14.80 -23.60
N SER A 264 7.51 14.59 -24.79
CA SER A 264 7.00 13.61 -25.76
C SER A 264 7.75 12.29 -25.61
N VAL A 265 7.03 11.21 -25.39
CA VAL A 265 7.53 9.83 -25.44
C VAL A 265 6.67 9.01 -26.39
N PRO A 266 7.22 7.97 -27.04
CA PRO A 266 6.44 7.06 -27.87
C PRO A 266 5.30 6.43 -27.08
N MET A 267 4.12 6.34 -27.71
CA MET A 267 2.95 5.70 -27.11
C MET A 267 2.42 4.61 -28.01
N VAL A 268 2.22 3.44 -27.46
CA VAL A 268 1.58 2.31 -28.12
C VAL A 268 0.22 2.09 -27.46
N VAL A 269 -0.83 2.09 -28.27
CA VAL A 269 -2.21 2.02 -27.76
C VAL A 269 -2.91 0.78 -28.29
N ARG A 270 -3.47 -0.01 -27.40
CA ARG A 270 -4.37 -1.10 -27.70
C ARG A 270 -5.70 -0.87 -27.02
N ILE A 271 -6.75 -0.71 -27.80
CA ILE A 271 -8.13 -0.59 -27.31
C ILE A 271 -8.96 -1.66 -28.02
N VAL A 272 -9.71 -2.45 -27.25
CA VAL A 272 -10.67 -3.44 -27.73
C VAL A 272 -11.98 -3.33 -26.99
N GLY A 273 -13.07 -3.82 -27.57
CA GLY A 273 -14.40 -3.79 -26.94
C GLY A 273 -15.21 -2.55 -27.35
N THR A 274 -15.94 -1.94 -26.42
CA THR A 274 -16.91 -0.88 -26.71
C THR A 274 -16.26 0.33 -27.40
N ASN A 275 -16.74 0.67 -28.59
CA ASN A 275 -16.28 1.77 -29.47
C ASN A 275 -14.79 1.66 -29.86
N ALA A 276 -14.26 0.43 -30.00
CA ALA A 276 -12.87 0.22 -30.38
C ALA A 276 -12.55 0.68 -31.80
N ASP A 277 -13.48 0.55 -32.76
CA ASP A 277 -13.29 0.97 -34.13
C ASP A 277 -13.21 2.51 -34.23
N GLU A 278 -14.12 3.23 -33.56
CA GLU A 278 -14.07 4.70 -33.48
C GLU A 278 -12.78 5.17 -32.80
N ALA A 279 -12.36 4.48 -31.72
CA ALA A 279 -11.10 4.78 -31.06
C ALA A 279 -9.90 4.60 -32.00
N ALA A 280 -9.88 3.53 -32.80
CA ALA A 280 -8.81 3.25 -33.75
C ALA A 280 -8.70 4.35 -34.83
N GLU A 281 -9.84 4.83 -35.38
CA GLU A 281 -9.87 5.93 -36.33
C GLU A 281 -9.31 7.23 -35.72
N LEU A 282 -9.74 7.58 -34.50
CA LEU A 282 -9.27 8.78 -33.80
C LEU A 282 -7.77 8.72 -33.53
N LEU A 283 -7.27 7.57 -33.03
CA LEU A 283 -5.86 7.37 -32.74
C LEU A 283 -4.99 7.38 -33.98
N GLN A 284 -5.45 6.77 -35.08
CA GLN A 284 -4.75 6.79 -36.36
C GLN A 284 -4.67 8.21 -36.94
N ALA A 285 -5.76 8.97 -36.93
CA ALA A 285 -5.78 10.36 -37.36
C ALA A 285 -4.81 11.24 -36.54
N ALA A 286 -4.63 10.93 -35.28
CA ALA A 286 -3.69 11.58 -34.37
C ALA A 286 -2.27 10.98 -34.42
N SER A 287 -1.98 10.05 -35.33
CA SER A 287 -0.65 9.40 -35.49
C SER A 287 -0.13 8.68 -34.24
N PHE A 288 -1.01 7.96 -33.54
CA PHE A 288 -0.62 7.03 -32.51
C PHE A 288 -0.25 5.67 -33.10
N VAL A 289 0.74 4.98 -32.52
CA VAL A 289 1.03 3.59 -32.84
C VAL A 289 -0.03 2.72 -32.20
N THR A 290 -0.73 1.91 -32.99
CA THR A 290 -1.77 1.00 -32.49
C THR A 290 -1.34 -0.46 -32.58
N ALA A 291 -1.93 -1.30 -31.72
CA ALA A 291 -1.69 -2.73 -31.65
C ALA A 291 -3.02 -3.50 -31.60
N LYS A 292 -3.05 -4.69 -32.20
CA LYS A 292 -4.24 -5.56 -32.20
C LYS A 292 -4.25 -6.57 -31.08
N THR A 293 -3.08 -7.13 -30.75
CA THR A 293 -2.93 -8.14 -29.70
C THR A 293 -2.13 -7.61 -28.51
N LEU A 294 -2.22 -8.29 -27.37
CA LEU A 294 -1.46 -7.93 -26.16
C LEU A 294 0.06 -8.09 -26.40
N ASP A 295 0.46 -9.19 -27.02
CA ASP A 295 1.87 -9.46 -27.34
C ASP A 295 2.46 -8.43 -28.31
N ASP A 296 1.71 -8.06 -29.36
CA ASP A 296 2.11 -7.01 -30.31
C ASP A 296 2.27 -5.65 -29.61
N ALA A 297 1.34 -5.32 -28.71
CA ALA A 297 1.37 -4.07 -27.95
C ALA A 297 2.61 -3.99 -27.05
N ALA A 298 2.90 -5.06 -26.31
CA ALA A 298 4.07 -5.12 -25.44
C ALA A 298 5.38 -5.09 -26.26
N ALA A 299 5.48 -5.84 -27.34
CA ALA A 299 6.66 -5.86 -28.20
C ALA A 299 6.94 -4.49 -28.83
N LYS A 300 5.91 -3.79 -29.32
CA LYS A 300 6.04 -2.43 -29.88
C LYS A 300 6.45 -1.43 -28.82
N ALA A 301 5.88 -1.49 -27.61
CA ALA A 301 6.25 -0.58 -26.53
C ALA A 301 7.72 -0.76 -26.11
N VAL A 302 8.19 -2.00 -26.00
CA VAL A 302 9.60 -2.32 -25.70
C VAL A 302 10.51 -1.83 -26.83
N ALA A 303 10.15 -2.07 -28.09
CA ALA A 303 10.92 -1.59 -29.25
C ALA A 303 11.02 -0.06 -29.24
N ALA A 304 9.90 0.63 -29.01
CA ALA A 304 9.86 2.09 -28.93
C ALA A 304 10.72 2.65 -27.79
N ALA A 305 10.72 2.02 -26.61
CA ALA A 305 11.57 2.43 -25.49
C ALA A 305 13.07 2.29 -25.80
N ARG A 306 13.45 1.37 -26.69
CA ARG A 306 14.84 1.14 -27.15
C ARG A 306 15.23 2.03 -28.33
N GLY A 307 14.35 2.92 -28.79
CA GLY A 307 14.62 3.79 -29.93
C GLY A 307 14.54 3.11 -31.31
N ALA A 308 14.00 1.89 -31.38
CA ALA A 308 13.67 1.23 -32.64
C ALA A 308 12.35 1.80 -33.20
N ALA A 309 12.27 1.99 -34.52
CA ALA A 309 11.02 2.37 -35.16
C ALA A 309 9.97 1.27 -34.90
N ALA A 310 8.85 1.65 -34.30
CA ALA A 310 7.75 0.74 -33.96
C ALA A 310 6.86 0.45 -35.19
#